data_abd59d449fe2979a5ed80a44da80ec7b
#
_entry.id   abd59d449fe2979a5ed80a44da80ec7b
#
_cell.length_a   1.000
_cell.length_b   1.000
_cell.length_c   1.000
_cell.angle_alpha   90.00
_cell.angle_beta   90.00
_cell.angle_gamma   90.00
#
_symmetry.space_group_name_H-M   'P 1'
#
loop_
_entity.id
_entity.type
_entity.pdbx_description
1 polymer ?
#
loop_
_entity_poly.entity_id
_entity_poly.type
_entity_poly.pdbx_seq_one_letter_code
_entity_poly.pdbx_strand_id
1 'polypeptide(L)'
;MQEVAPGTEAESGRGSRRAPRKHRMLRWSATTLAVLILAVAGTGYLYYRHLNSNIEQDDLNLGDNKVAEPTPNAAGQTPLNILIIGSDARDNEENQKLGGAKETFGSTPLADVQMLLHLSADRSNLSVVSMPRDTLVKIPKCTDPDDGKVYAASNGRAMTNQSLGHGGPGCTVATWQELTGIHIDHFMMVDFSGVVSMADAIGGVPVCVDANIHSRDSEGHGSGLKLKKGTTSIKGEQALQWLRTRYGFEDGSDLARAKAQHMYMNSMVRELRANATLSSPNKLRKLAEQATGAITVDSGLGTVKKLYDLSNELRKVEPERITMTTMPNRYVGARVEPTEDAEKLFRLVREDIALDGKDAKKAIAEKAEAASDDPAAEKDEIGILVQNGTRTDALAAASGRASTVAGQLVEEGYDKAVSDRTGSLSEATTLVRYPSAELEGDAQAVAKSLGIPMSSVKKSTDVSGVTLVVGADWREGTTYKAPKQDDTTPKTAEALNGADDTACMHVNPGFTWS
;
A
#
# COMPACT_ATOMS: atom_id res chain seq x y z
N MET A 1 53.23 7.12 -104.62
CA MET A 1 53.57 8.46 -104.13
C MET A 1 52.82 8.78 -102.90
N GLN A 2 53.57 8.93 -101.85
CA GLN A 2 53.40 9.84 -100.74
C GLN A 2 52.25 9.53 -99.78
N GLU A 3 52.35 9.61 -98.57
CA GLU A 3 53.45 9.79 -97.58
C GLU A 3 52.86 9.50 -96.18
N VAL A 4 53.65 8.94 -95.36
CA VAL A 4 53.34 8.52 -94.01
C VAL A 4 53.50 9.69 -93.05
N ALA A 5 52.60 9.82 -92.04
CA ALA A 5 52.91 10.51 -90.80
C ALA A 5 52.28 9.81 -89.60
N PRO A 6 52.95 9.76 -88.46
CA PRO A 6 52.70 8.77 -87.42
C PRO A 6 51.75 9.26 -86.35
N GLY A 7 51.08 8.28 -85.76
CA GLY A 7 50.18 8.49 -84.63
C GLY A 7 50.90 8.71 -83.31
N THR A 8 50.39 9.61 -82.53
CA THR A 8 50.79 9.83 -81.11
C THR A 8 49.89 9.04 -80.19
N GLU A 9 50.50 8.10 -79.44
CA GLU A 9 49.80 7.38 -78.33
C GLU A 9 49.58 8.33 -77.17
N ALA A 10 48.36 8.39 -76.72
CA ALA A 10 47.96 9.09 -75.50
C ALA A 10 47.88 8.11 -74.30
N GLU A 11 48.89 8.19 -73.45
CA GLU A 11 48.95 7.51 -72.16
C GLU A 11 47.79 8.00 -71.26
N SER A 12 46.86 7.11 -70.91
CA SER A 12 45.79 7.36 -69.90
C SER A 12 46.37 7.20 -68.49
N GLY A 13 46.86 8.30 -67.93
CA GLY A 13 47.26 8.35 -66.52
C GLY A 13 46.02 8.16 -65.58
N ARG A 14 45.92 6.97 -64.98
CA ARG A 14 44.98 6.72 -63.84
C ARG A 14 45.52 7.46 -62.61
N GLY A 15 45.11 8.70 -62.43
CA GLY A 15 45.27 9.47 -61.19
C GLY A 15 44.43 8.89 -60.04
N SER A 16 45.06 8.13 -59.15
CA SER A 16 44.45 7.74 -57.89
C SER A 16 44.21 8.99 -57.03
N ARG A 17 42.96 9.46 -57.00
CA ARG A 17 42.53 10.57 -56.11
C ARG A 17 42.67 10.09 -54.69
N ARG A 18 43.78 10.38 -53.98
CA ARG A 18 43.91 10.26 -52.53
C ARG A 18 42.87 11.20 -51.86
N ALA A 19 41.83 10.64 -51.22
CA ALA A 19 40.85 11.39 -50.46
C ALA A 19 41.60 12.27 -49.41
N PRO A 20 41.18 13.54 -49.23
CA PRO A 20 41.90 14.48 -48.38
C PRO A 20 41.93 13.96 -46.93
N ARG A 21 43.10 14.01 -46.28
CA ARG A 21 43.36 13.56 -44.91
C ARG A 21 42.33 13.99 -43.88
N LYS A 22 41.65 15.15 -44.08
CA LYS A 22 40.59 15.69 -43.21
C LYS A 22 39.36 14.76 -43.12
N HIS A 23 38.89 14.13 -44.19
CA HIS A 23 37.76 13.20 -44.18
C HIS A 23 38.10 11.86 -43.52
N ARG A 24 39.36 11.49 -43.51
CA ARG A 24 39.81 10.27 -42.85
C ARG A 24 39.86 10.46 -41.33
N MET A 25 40.35 11.60 -40.82
CA MET A 25 40.29 11.96 -39.38
C MET A 25 38.85 12.08 -38.89
N LEU A 26 37.95 12.72 -39.65
CA LEU A 26 36.51 12.85 -39.27
C LEU A 26 35.83 11.47 -39.18
N ARG A 27 36.14 10.56 -40.11
CA ARG A 27 35.58 9.18 -40.03
C ARG A 27 36.13 8.43 -38.82
N TRP A 28 37.41 8.53 -38.49
CA TRP A 28 37.97 7.90 -37.30
C TRP A 28 37.41 8.48 -36.00
N SER A 29 37.25 9.80 -35.88
CA SER A 29 36.63 10.41 -34.72
C SER A 29 35.16 10.02 -34.58
N ALA A 30 34.41 9.96 -35.68
CA ALA A 30 33.02 9.50 -35.66
C ALA A 30 32.88 8.02 -35.24
N THR A 31 33.77 7.14 -35.75
CA THR A 31 33.75 5.72 -35.32
C THR A 31 34.17 5.54 -33.86
N THR A 32 35.17 6.29 -33.37
CA THR A 32 35.58 6.25 -31.96
C THR A 32 34.46 6.73 -31.06
N LEU A 33 33.77 7.82 -31.42
CA LEU A 33 32.62 8.32 -30.67
C LEU A 33 31.47 7.30 -30.65
N ALA A 34 31.15 6.67 -31.78
CA ALA A 34 30.14 5.64 -31.88
C ALA A 34 30.48 4.42 -31.00
N VAL A 35 31.75 3.97 -31.00
CA VAL A 35 32.19 2.87 -30.11
C VAL A 35 32.08 3.26 -28.63
N LEU A 36 32.46 4.50 -28.27
CA LEU A 36 32.30 4.98 -26.89
C LEU A 36 30.83 5.02 -26.46
N ILE A 37 29.95 5.52 -27.32
CA ILE A 37 28.49 5.53 -27.03
C ILE A 37 27.98 4.11 -26.85
N LEU A 38 28.35 3.17 -27.71
CA LEU A 38 27.94 1.77 -27.60
C LEU A 38 28.54 1.10 -26.36
N ALA A 39 29.76 1.40 -25.98
CA ALA A 39 30.37 0.89 -24.76
C ALA A 39 29.66 1.41 -23.51
N VAL A 40 29.34 2.71 -23.46
CA VAL A 40 28.56 3.30 -22.34
C VAL A 40 27.14 2.72 -22.27
N ALA A 41 26.47 2.62 -23.43
CA ALA A 41 25.13 2.04 -23.50
C ALA A 41 25.14 0.54 -23.10
N GLY A 42 26.12 -0.22 -23.57
CA GLY A 42 26.29 -1.63 -23.21
C GLY A 42 26.57 -1.84 -21.72
N THR A 43 27.47 -1.04 -21.16
CA THR A 43 27.78 -1.08 -19.72
C THR A 43 26.58 -0.68 -18.89
N GLY A 44 25.86 0.38 -19.30
CA GLY A 44 24.62 0.81 -18.63
C GLY A 44 23.53 -0.26 -18.66
N TYR A 45 23.36 -0.94 -19.80
CA TYR A 45 22.40 -2.04 -19.92
C TYR A 45 22.76 -3.25 -19.05
N LEU A 46 24.04 -3.64 -19.01
CA LEU A 46 24.51 -4.73 -18.15
C LEU A 46 24.32 -4.39 -16.67
N TYR A 47 24.59 -3.16 -16.29
CA TYR A 47 24.38 -2.68 -14.92
C TYR A 47 22.88 -2.66 -14.56
N TYR A 48 22.01 -2.19 -15.45
CA TYR A 48 20.56 -2.25 -15.27
C TYR A 48 20.06 -3.70 -15.09
N ARG A 49 20.56 -4.64 -15.90
CA ARG A 49 20.26 -6.06 -15.73
C ARG A 49 20.73 -6.61 -14.39
N HIS A 50 21.93 -6.23 -13.95
CA HIS A 50 22.46 -6.61 -12.64
C HIS A 50 21.55 -6.13 -11.51
N LEU A 51 21.14 -4.87 -11.50
CA LEU A 51 20.20 -4.35 -10.48
C LEU A 51 18.85 -5.07 -10.49
N ASN A 52 18.31 -5.40 -11.66
CA ASN A 52 17.07 -6.18 -11.74
C ASN A 52 17.24 -7.60 -11.19
N SER A 53 18.41 -8.22 -11.35
CA SER A 53 18.67 -9.57 -10.82
C SER A 53 18.89 -9.61 -9.30
N ASN A 54 19.11 -8.44 -8.66
CA ASN A 54 19.21 -8.34 -7.22
C ASN A 54 17.83 -8.31 -6.52
N ILE A 55 16.77 -7.92 -7.26
CA ILE A 55 15.41 -7.82 -6.69
C ILE A 55 14.84 -9.21 -6.57
N GLU A 56 14.61 -9.65 -5.33
CA GLU A 56 13.88 -10.87 -5.06
C GLU A 56 12.39 -10.67 -5.34
N GLN A 57 11.76 -11.68 -5.92
CA GLN A 57 10.34 -11.65 -6.27
C GLN A 57 9.65 -12.85 -5.66
N ASP A 58 8.46 -12.61 -5.13
CA ASP A 58 7.54 -13.64 -4.66
C ASP A 58 6.14 -13.36 -5.21
N ASP A 59 5.30 -14.38 -5.28
CA ASP A 59 3.98 -14.25 -5.90
C ASP A 59 2.96 -13.60 -4.96
N LEU A 60 2.21 -12.65 -5.49
CA LEU A 60 1.00 -12.13 -4.84
C LEU A 60 -0.13 -13.17 -4.95
N ASN A 61 0.03 -14.29 -4.26
CA ASN A 61 -0.93 -15.39 -4.29
C ASN A 61 -2.05 -15.17 -3.28
N LEU A 62 -3.13 -14.54 -3.71
CA LEU A 62 -4.31 -14.24 -2.86
C LEU A 62 -5.33 -15.39 -2.82
N GLY A 63 -5.20 -16.40 -3.69
CA GLY A 63 -6.18 -17.48 -3.81
C GLY A 63 -7.60 -16.96 -4.03
N ASP A 64 -8.54 -17.42 -3.20
CA ASP A 64 -9.96 -17.02 -3.24
C ASP A 64 -10.22 -15.68 -2.49
N ASN A 65 -9.20 -15.04 -1.90
CA ASN A 65 -9.34 -13.89 -1.00
C ASN A 65 -9.13 -12.55 -1.73
N LYS A 66 -9.56 -12.42 -2.97
CA LYS A 66 -9.43 -11.19 -3.77
C LYS A 66 -10.51 -10.19 -3.40
N VAL A 67 -10.09 -8.99 -3.01
CA VAL A 67 -10.97 -7.83 -2.90
C VAL A 67 -11.05 -7.14 -4.27
N ALA A 68 -12.22 -6.62 -4.62
CA ALA A 68 -12.41 -5.91 -5.88
C ALA A 68 -11.52 -4.67 -5.97
N GLU A 69 -11.03 -4.37 -7.17
CA GLU A 69 -10.29 -3.14 -7.43
C GLU A 69 -11.16 -1.91 -7.16
N PRO A 70 -10.59 -0.83 -6.60
CA PRO A 70 -11.33 0.41 -6.39
C PRO A 70 -11.72 1.05 -7.73
N THR A 71 -12.89 1.70 -7.75
CA THR A 71 -13.36 2.44 -8.92
C THR A 71 -12.42 3.62 -9.20
N PRO A 72 -11.96 3.82 -10.44
CA PRO A 72 -11.16 4.98 -10.80
C PRO A 72 -11.90 6.31 -10.55
N ASN A 73 -11.14 7.36 -10.20
CA ASN A 73 -11.66 8.72 -10.15
C ASN A 73 -11.96 9.27 -11.57
N ALA A 74 -12.49 10.48 -11.67
CA ALA A 74 -12.81 11.14 -12.95
C ALA A 74 -11.59 11.31 -13.90
N ALA A 75 -10.37 11.25 -13.38
CA ALA A 75 -9.13 11.27 -14.16
C ALA A 75 -8.64 9.85 -14.55
N GLY A 76 -9.42 8.80 -14.25
CA GLY A 76 -9.04 7.41 -14.53
C GLY A 76 -7.98 6.84 -13.60
N GLN A 77 -7.74 7.45 -12.43
CA GLN A 77 -6.74 7.04 -11.47
C GLN A 77 -7.39 6.29 -10.31
N THR A 78 -6.74 5.23 -9.86
CA THR A 78 -7.07 4.49 -8.63
C THR A 78 -6.09 4.81 -7.51
N PRO A 79 -6.49 4.72 -6.23
CA PRO A 79 -5.53 4.71 -5.14
C PRO A 79 -4.56 3.54 -5.32
N LEU A 80 -3.36 3.68 -4.76
CA LEU A 80 -2.33 2.64 -4.78
C LEU A 80 -2.04 2.19 -3.35
N ASN A 81 -2.27 0.90 -3.09
CA ASN A 81 -2.13 0.28 -1.78
C ASN A 81 -0.97 -0.71 -1.78
N ILE A 82 0.03 -0.48 -0.95
CA ILE A 82 1.23 -1.33 -0.84
C ILE A 82 1.38 -1.81 0.59
N LEU A 83 1.42 -3.12 0.81
CA LEU A 83 1.71 -3.68 2.12
C LEU A 83 3.21 -3.80 2.33
N ILE A 84 3.75 -3.05 3.28
CA ILE A 84 5.14 -3.16 3.72
C ILE A 84 5.20 -4.21 4.84
N ILE A 85 6.05 -5.21 4.66
CA ILE A 85 6.23 -6.34 5.58
C ILE A 85 7.67 -6.34 6.08
N GLY A 86 7.86 -6.28 7.39
CA GLY A 86 9.15 -6.52 8.03
C GLY A 86 9.23 -7.96 8.53
N SER A 87 10.08 -8.76 7.91
CA SER A 87 10.27 -10.18 8.26
C SER A 87 11.35 -10.35 9.32
N ASP A 88 11.13 -11.26 10.26
CA ASP A 88 12.13 -11.73 11.21
C ASP A 88 12.86 -13.00 10.75
N ALA A 89 12.81 -13.32 9.46
CA ALA A 89 13.47 -14.47 8.87
C ALA A 89 14.94 -14.56 9.26
N ARG A 90 15.41 -15.77 9.58
CA ARG A 90 16.77 -16.09 10.03
C ARG A 90 17.36 -17.25 9.24
N ASP A 91 17.06 -17.30 7.98
CA ASP A 91 17.41 -18.32 7.01
C ASP A 91 18.85 -18.17 6.48
N ASN A 92 19.41 -16.96 6.57
CA ASN A 92 20.77 -16.66 6.11
C ASN A 92 21.71 -16.24 7.27
N GLU A 93 23.04 -16.34 7.05
CA GLU A 93 24.04 -16.04 8.08
C GLU A 93 24.03 -14.58 8.57
N GLU A 94 23.69 -13.63 7.69
CA GLU A 94 23.63 -12.22 8.06
C GLU A 94 22.48 -11.96 9.02
N ASN A 95 21.27 -12.43 8.68
CA ASN A 95 20.10 -12.34 9.55
C ASN A 95 20.31 -13.07 10.87
N GLN A 96 20.97 -14.23 10.86
CA GLN A 96 21.30 -14.97 12.08
C GLN A 96 22.22 -14.18 13.01
N LYS A 97 23.22 -13.48 12.49
CA LYS A 97 24.11 -12.59 13.28
C LYS A 97 23.35 -11.40 13.88
N LEU A 98 22.35 -10.88 13.17
CA LEU A 98 21.54 -9.74 13.59
C LEU A 98 20.32 -10.14 14.43
N GLY A 99 19.86 -11.38 14.31
CA GLY A 99 18.55 -11.82 14.78
C GLY A 99 18.42 -12.19 16.27
N GLY A 100 19.49 -12.26 17.07
CA GLY A 100 19.40 -12.62 18.49
C GLY A 100 19.51 -14.13 18.79
N ALA A 101 18.58 -14.71 19.55
CA ALA A 101 18.71 -16.07 20.10
C ALA A 101 18.90 -17.16 19.04
N LYS A 102 19.92 -18.00 19.22
CA LYS A 102 20.26 -19.11 18.29
C LYS A 102 19.16 -20.16 18.19
N GLU A 103 18.34 -20.30 19.23
CA GLU A 103 17.23 -21.25 19.32
C GLU A 103 16.11 -20.95 18.29
N THR A 104 16.11 -19.76 17.70
CA THR A 104 15.12 -19.35 16.71
C THR A 104 15.63 -19.45 15.27
N PHE A 105 16.86 -19.95 15.06
CA PHE A 105 17.39 -20.15 13.71
C PHE A 105 16.64 -21.28 12.99
N GLY A 106 16.18 -21.00 11.76
CA GLY A 106 15.35 -21.92 10.98
C GLY A 106 13.90 -22.03 11.46
N SER A 107 13.45 -21.15 12.38
CA SER A 107 12.03 -21.05 12.72
C SER A 107 11.25 -20.44 11.54
N THR A 108 9.96 -20.75 11.47
CA THR A 108 9.05 -20.15 10.49
C THR A 108 9.08 -18.62 10.61
N PRO A 109 9.27 -17.88 9.51
CA PRO A 109 9.35 -16.43 9.53
C PRO A 109 8.03 -15.79 9.95
N LEU A 110 8.13 -14.68 10.68
CA LEU A 110 6.99 -13.90 11.15
C LEU A 110 7.02 -12.49 10.54
N ALA A 111 5.85 -11.96 10.23
CA ALA A 111 5.66 -10.57 9.80
C ALA A 111 5.61 -9.64 11.02
N ASP A 112 6.76 -9.32 11.61
CA ASP A 112 6.85 -8.53 12.84
C ASP A 112 6.53 -7.04 12.66
N VAL A 113 6.63 -6.54 11.44
CA VAL A 113 6.18 -5.20 11.03
C VAL A 113 5.22 -5.35 9.87
N GLN A 114 4.06 -4.71 9.97
CA GLN A 114 3.06 -4.69 8.91
C GLN A 114 2.50 -3.29 8.80
N MET A 115 2.70 -2.65 7.65
CA MET A 115 2.25 -1.28 7.38
C MET A 115 1.61 -1.20 6.01
N LEU A 116 0.36 -0.77 5.94
CA LEU A 116 -0.31 -0.45 4.69
C LEU A 116 0.01 0.99 4.31
N LEU A 117 0.65 1.16 3.17
CA LEU A 117 0.89 2.44 2.53
C LEU A 117 -0.23 2.67 1.52
N HIS A 118 -1.04 3.68 1.74
CA HIS A 118 -2.14 4.10 0.87
C HIS A 118 -1.83 5.45 0.25
N LEU A 119 -1.56 5.46 -1.05
CA LEU A 119 -1.38 6.65 -1.84
C LEU A 119 -2.70 7.00 -2.52
N SER A 120 -3.25 8.20 -2.25
CA SER A 120 -4.53 8.62 -2.82
C SER A 120 -4.57 8.58 -4.35
N ALA A 121 -5.74 8.39 -4.93
CA ALA A 121 -5.92 8.33 -6.38
C ALA A 121 -5.37 9.56 -7.09
N ASP A 122 -5.58 10.74 -6.52
CA ASP A 122 -5.09 12.03 -7.06
C ASP A 122 -3.62 12.35 -6.69
N ARG A 123 -2.94 11.45 -5.97
CA ARG A 123 -1.55 11.60 -5.51
C ARG A 123 -1.33 12.81 -4.59
N SER A 124 -2.38 13.31 -3.94
CA SER A 124 -2.32 14.50 -3.07
C SER A 124 -1.93 14.18 -1.63
N ASN A 125 -2.16 12.95 -1.16
CA ASN A 125 -1.87 12.53 0.20
C ASN A 125 -1.40 11.08 0.28
N LEU A 126 -0.75 10.75 1.39
CA LEU A 126 -0.25 9.42 1.70
C LEU A 126 -0.60 9.08 3.14
N SER A 127 -1.28 7.95 3.32
CA SER A 127 -1.59 7.41 4.64
C SER A 127 -0.82 6.12 4.87
N VAL A 128 -0.19 6.00 6.05
CA VAL A 128 0.48 4.76 6.48
C VAL A 128 -0.22 4.25 7.73
N VAL A 129 -0.80 3.05 7.63
CA VAL A 129 -1.52 2.40 8.73
C VAL A 129 -0.76 1.17 9.16
N SER A 130 -0.23 1.13 10.38
CA SER A 130 0.39 -0.07 10.92
C SER A 130 -0.60 -0.93 11.70
N MET A 131 -0.39 -2.24 11.63
CA MET A 131 -1.12 -3.24 12.41
C MET A 131 -0.15 -3.86 13.42
N PRO A 132 -0.46 -3.84 14.72
CA PRO A 132 0.34 -4.51 15.72
C PRO A 132 0.46 -6.01 15.40
N ARG A 133 1.65 -6.57 15.49
CA ARG A 133 1.94 -7.97 15.13
C ARG A 133 1.12 -8.99 15.91
N ASP A 134 0.73 -8.61 17.13
CA ASP A 134 -0.03 -9.45 18.08
C ASP A 134 -1.56 -9.31 17.90
N THR A 135 -2.01 -8.65 16.81
CA THR A 135 -3.44 -8.51 16.49
C THR A 135 -4.06 -9.86 16.22
N LEU A 136 -5.15 -10.17 16.91
CA LEU A 136 -5.93 -11.38 16.71
C LEU A 136 -6.83 -11.23 15.49
N VAL A 137 -6.59 -12.06 14.48
CA VAL A 137 -7.28 -12.03 13.18
C VAL A 137 -7.64 -13.45 12.73
N LYS A 138 -8.48 -13.53 11.72
CA LYS A 138 -8.64 -14.73 10.92
C LYS A 138 -7.60 -14.71 9.81
N ILE A 139 -6.65 -15.64 9.82
CA ILE A 139 -5.79 -15.91 8.66
C ILE A 139 -6.62 -16.77 7.70
N PRO A 140 -6.83 -16.35 6.44
CA PRO A 140 -7.61 -17.13 5.48
C PRO A 140 -6.88 -18.39 5.05
N LYS A 141 -7.53 -19.22 4.25
CA LYS A 141 -6.87 -20.34 3.56
C LYS A 141 -5.84 -19.79 2.58
N CYS A 142 -4.59 -20.20 2.71
CA CYS A 142 -3.50 -19.80 1.85
C CYS A 142 -2.82 -21.01 1.20
N THR A 143 -2.18 -20.79 0.06
CA THR A 143 -1.33 -21.79 -0.60
C THR A 143 0.05 -21.19 -0.77
N ASP A 144 1.06 -21.91 -0.32
CA ASP A 144 2.45 -21.52 -0.49
C ASP A 144 2.81 -21.60 -1.99
N PRO A 145 3.31 -20.54 -2.61
CA PRO A 145 3.64 -20.56 -4.03
C PRO A 145 4.86 -21.43 -4.36
N ASP A 146 5.78 -21.64 -3.40
CA ASP A 146 7.03 -22.34 -3.63
C ASP A 146 6.86 -23.85 -3.67
N ASP A 147 6.09 -24.41 -2.73
CA ASP A 147 5.92 -25.87 -2.59
C ASP A 147 4.49 -26.37 -2.83
N GLY A 148 3.55 -25.46 -3.06
CA GLY A 148 2.14 -25.75 -3.27
C GLY A 148 1.40 -26.22 -2.02
N LYS A 149 1.99 -26.12 -0.83
CA LYS A 149 1.38 -26.52 0.42
C LYS A 149 0.19 -25.64 0.77
N VAL A 150 -0.92 -26.29 1.09
CA VAL A 150 -2.16 -25.61 1.48
C VAL A 150 -2.24 -25.50 3.00
N TYR A 151 -2.36 -24.29 3.50
CA TYR A 151 -2.63 -23.99 4.89
C TYR A 151 -4.13 -23.68 5.07
N ALA A 152 -4.78 -24.39 5.99
CA ALA A 152 -6.19 -24.17 6.28
C ALA A 152 -6.39 -22.80 6.97
N ALA A 153 -7.57 -22.21 6.79
CA ALA A 153 -7.94 -20.99 7.49
C ALA A 153 -7.85 -21.18 9.02
N SER A 154 -7.37 -20.16 9.72
CA SER A 154 -7.31 -20.16 11.18
C SER A 154 -8.71 -20.06 11.81
N ASN A 155 -8.82 -20.41 13.09
CA ASN A 155 -10.07 -20.34 13.86
C ASN A 155 -10.50 -18.90 14.24
N GLY A 156 -9.96 -17.86 13.56
CA GLY A 156 -10.30 -16.46 13.80
C GLY A 156 -9.55 -15.78 14.93
N ARG A 157 -8.59 -16.44 15.59
CA ARG A 157 -7.80 -15.89 16.71
C ARG A 157 -6.30 -16.21 16.60
N ALA A 158 -5.78 -16.19 15.39
CA ALA A 158 -4.34 -16.26 15.15
C ALA A 158 -3.73 -14.86 15.23
N MET A 159 -2.45 -14.75 15.60
CA MET A 159 -1.75 -13.47 15.51
C MET A 159 -1.45 -13.15 14.04
N THR A 160 -1.64 -11.87 13.66
CA THR A 160 -1.46 -11.45 12.27
C THR A 160 -0.04 -11.73 11.76
N ASN A 161 0.99 -11.65 12.61
CA ASN A 161 2.37 -11.93 12.21
C ASN A 161 2.62 -13.37 11.76
N GLN A 162 1.77 -14.33 12.18
CA GLN A 162 1.87 -15.73 11.77
C GLN A 162 1.49 -15.96 10.30
N SER A 163 0.81 -14.97 9.68
CA SER A 163 0.36 -15.07 8.29
C SER A 163 1.51 -15.31 7.30
N LEU A 164 2.68 -14.71 7.56
CA LEU A 164 3.86 -14.89 6.70
C LEU A 164 4.31 -16.36 6.62
N GLY A 165 4.25 -17.07 7.74
CA GLY A 165 4.59 -18.50 7.78
C GLY A 165 3.51 -19.45 7.26
N HIS A 166 2.35 -18.92 6.81
CA HIS A 166 1.23 -19.69 6.28
C HIS A 166 1.12 -19.62 4.74
N GLY A 167 2.21 -19.34 4.04
CA GLY A 167 2.23 -19.28 2.58
C GLY A 167 2.78 -17.96 2.04
N GLY A 168 3.77 -17.43 2.72
CA GLY A 168 4.54 -16.28 2.28
C GLY A 168 3.83 -14.92 2.39
N PRO A 169 4.39 -13.88 1.76
CA PRO A 169 3.88 -12.52 1.83
C PRO A 169 2.48 -12.37 1.23
N GLY A 170 2.11 -13.19 0.23
CA GLY A 170 0.77 -13.20 -0.35
C GLY A 170 -0.31 -13.56 0.68
N CYS A 171 -0.02 -14.48 1.63
CA CYS A 171 -0.93 -14.81 2.72
C CYS A 171 -1.09 -13.65 3.72
N THR A 172 -0.01 -12.87 3.96
CA THR A 172 -0.09 -11.67 4.80
C THR A 172 -0.98 -10.63 4.15
N VAL A 173 -0.85 -10.40 2.83
CA VAL A 173 -1.75 -9.53 2.06
C VAL A 173 -3.20 -10.02 2.14
N ALA A 174 -3.45 -11.31 1.89
CA ALA A 174 -4.79 -11.89 1.97
C ALA A 174 -5.42 -11.71 3.37
N THR A 175 -4.61 -11.84 4.44
CA THR A 175 -5.05 -11.61 5.83
C THR A 175 -5.47 -10.16 6.06
N TRP A 176 -4.72 -9.20 5.52
CA TRP A 176 -5.08 -7.79 5.57
C TRP A 176 -6.36 -7.50 4.78
N GLN A 177 -6.49 -8.04 3.58
CA GLN A 177 -7.70 -7.87 2.76
C GLN A 177 -8.94 -8.46 3.42
N GLU A 178 -8.82 -9.65 4.04
CA GLU A 178 -9.92 -10.29 4.80
C GLU A 178 -10.38 -9.41 5.97
N LEU A 179 -9.43 -8.81 6.72
CA LEU A 179 -9.76 -7.98 7.88
C LEU A 179 -10.31 -6.61 7.49
N THR A 180 -9.69 -5.95 6.50
CA THR A 180 -9.90 -4.52 6.24
C THR A 180 -10.85 -4.24 5.08
N GLY A 181 -11.05 -5.21 4.18
CA GLY A 181 -11.74 -5.00 2.91
C GLY A 181 -11.03 -4.02 1.95
N ILE A 182 -9.77 -3.67 2.22
CA ILE A 182 -8.98 -2.78 1.37
C ILE A 182 -8.31 -3.62 0.29
N HIS A 183 -8.49 -3.25 -0.98
CA HIS A 183 -7.71 -3.84 -2.08
C HIS A 183 -6.24 -3.48 -1.93
N ILE A 184 -5.33 -4.44 -2.00
CA ILE A 184 -3.89 -4.24 -1.90
C ILE A 184 -3.26 -4.64 -3.23
N ASP A 185 -2.62 -3.68 -3.89
CA ASP A 185 -2.05 -3.83 -5.24
C ASP A 185 -0.72 -4.57 -5.22
N HIS A 186 0.11 -4.28 -4.20
CA HIS A 186 1.48 -4.76 -4.10
C HIS A 186 1.88 -5.07 -2.67
N PHE A 187 2.93 -5.87 -2.53
CA PHE A 187 3.67 -5.94 -1.28
C PHE A 187 5.15 -5.60 -1.49
N MET A 188 5.79 -5.19 -0.42
CA MET A 188 7.23 -4.99 -0.33
C MET A 188 7.70 -5.53 1.02
N MET A 189 8.55 -6.55 1.00
CA MET A 189 9.09 -7.18 2.21
C MET A 189 10.56 -6.82 2.39
N VAL A 190 10.97 -6.61 3.65
CA VAL A 190 12.35 -6.31 4.05
C VAL A 190 12.69 -7.16 5.27
N ASP A 191 13.88 -7.75 5.29
CA ASP A 191 14.42 -8.47 6.43
C ASP A 191 15.38 -7.61 7.29
N PHE A 192 16.01 -8.19 8.29
CA PHE A 192 16.94 -7.47 9.18
C PHE A 192 18.17 -6.94 8.45
N SER A 193 18.74 -7.73 7.55
CA SER A 193 19.92 -7.35 6.78
C SER A 193 19.62 -6.20 5.82
N GLY A 194 18.45 -6.22 5.21
CA GLY A 194 17.94 -5.16 4.34
C GLY A 194 17.78 -3.82 5.07
N VAL A 195 17.20 -3.83 6.27
CA VAL A 195 17.08 -2.62 7.09
C VAL A 195 18.44 -2.01 7.41
N VAL A 196 19.40 -2.84 7.84
CA VAL A 196 20.78 -2.40 8.14
C VAL A 196 21.45 -1.81 6.89
N SER A 197 21.38 -2.54 5.78
CA SER A 197 21.99 -2.14 4.51
C SER A 197 21.42 -0.83 3.97
N MET A 198 20.11 -0.62 4.07
CA MET A 198 19.47 0.63 3.67
C MET A 198 19.90 1.81 4.55
N ALA A 199 19.90 1.64 5.89
CA ALA A 199 20.37 2.67 6.81
C ALA A 199 21.82 3.09 6.53
N ASP A 200 22.70 2.12 6.25
CA ASP A 200 24.10 2.36 5.92
C ASP A 200 24.27 3.08 4.57
N ALA A 201 23.44 2.73 3.58
CA ALA A 201 23.49 3.32 2.24
C ALA A 201 23.14 4.81 2.23
N ILE A 202 22.17 5.24 3.06
CA ILE A 202 21.77 6.64 3.19
C ILE A 202 22.69 7.44 4.12
N GLY A 203 23.57 6.78 4.88
CA GLY A 203 24.53 7.41 5.80
C GLY A 203 24.03 7.51 7.23
N GLY A 204 22.92 6.87 7.55
CA GLY A 204 22.25 6.81 8.85
C GLY A 204 20.89 7.51 8.85
N VAL A 205 20.03 7.12 9.78
CA VAL A 205 18.68 7.67 9.98
C VAL A 205 18.65 8.48 11.27
N PRO A 206 18.38 9.79 11.22
CA PRO A 206 18.26 10.62 12.42
C PRO A 206 17.05 10.21 13.27
N VAL A 207 17.26 9.87 14.53
CA VAL A 207 16.22 9.56 15.51
C VAL A 207 16.43 10.38 16.78
N CYS A 208 15.33 10.74 17.46
CA CYS A 208 15.37 11.57 18.66
C CYS A 208 14.84 10.82 19.90
N VAL A 209 15.54 10.98 21.03
CA VAL A 209 15.07 10.52 22.36
C VAL A 209 15.11 11.69 23.35
N ASP A 210 14.11 11.75 24.24
CA ASP A 210 13.98 12.84 25.23
C ASP A 210 14.86 12.68 26.48
N ALA A 211 15.45 11.50 26.68
CA ALA A 211 16.42 11.18 27.74
C ALA A 211 17.48 10.19 27.24
N ASN A 212 18.57 9.99 28.01
CA ASN A 212 19.54 8.94 27.69
C ASN A 212 18.85 7.57 27.83
N ILE A 213 18.94 6.71 26.83
CA ILE A 213 18.36 5.36 26.84
C ILE A 213 19.44 4.27 26.82
N HIS A 214 19.22 3.21 27.62
CA HIS A 214 19.87 1.91 27.46
C HIS A 214 18.80 0.81 27.56
N SER A 215 18.32 0.34 26.41
CA SER A 215 17.27 -0.68 26.33
C SER A 215 17.81 -2.07 26.65
N ARG A 216 18.24 -2.23 27.93
CA ARG A 216 18.67 -3.49 28.51
C ARG A 216 18.36 -3.50 30.00
N ASP A 217 17.67 -4.51 30.47
CA ASP A 217 17.38 -4.70 31.88
C ASP A 217 18.57 -5.35 32.62
N SER A 218 18.43 -5.58 33.95
CA SER A 218 19.45 -6.21 34.79
C SER A 218 19.73 -7.67 34.45
N GLU A 219 18.81 -8.34 33.76
CA GLU A 219 18.91 -9.73 33.30
C GLU A 219 19.49 -9.83 31.88
N GLY A 220 19.72 -8.69 31.24
CA GLY A 220 20.29 -8.61 29.90
C GLY A 220 19.27 -8.65 28.78
N HIS A 221 17.96 -8.64 29.08
CA HIS A 221 16.90 -8.59 28.07
C HIS A 221 16.72 -7.19 27.51
N GLY A 222 16.34 -7.09 26.25
CA GLY A 222 16.11 -5.85 25.53
C GLY A 222 16.85 -5.80 24.20
N SER A 223 16.66 -4.71 23.44
CA SER A 223 17.30 -4.55 22.13
C SER A 223 18.79 -4.18 22.20
N GLY A 224 19.28 -3.73 23.37
CA GLY A 224 20.64 -3.23 23.55
C GLY A 224 20.85 -1.80 23.02
N LEU A 225 19.81 -1.12 22.52
CA LEU A 225 19.92 0.26 22.05
C LEU A 225 20.47 1.18 23.14
N LYS A 226 21.54 1.91 22.83
CA LYS A 226 22.14 2.87 23.74
C LYS A 226 22.36 4.20 23.02
N LEU A 227 21.59 5.23 23.40
CA LEU A 227 21.67 6.57 22.84
C LEU A 227 21.70 7.63 23.96
N LYS A 228 22.28 8.77 23.66
CA LYS A 228 22.18 9.98 24.48
C LYS A 228 20.93 10.75 24.09
N LYS A 229 20.40 11.54 25.04
CA LYS A 229 19.33 12.50 24.81
C LYS A 229 19.61 13.37 23.58
N GLY A 230 18.56 13.61 22.78
CA GLY A 230 18.62 14.41 21.56
C GLY A 230 18.63 13.54 20.30
N THR A 231 18.96 14.15 19.17
CA THR A 231 18.97 13.51 17.86
C THR A 231 20.31 12.83 17.58
N THR A 232 20.24 11.56 17.19
CA THR A 232 21.40 10.76 16.77
C THR A 232 21.12 10.12 15.43
N SER A 233 22.04 10.22 14.49
CA SER A 233 21.96 9.47 13.22
C SER A 233 22.41 8.04 13.45
N ILE A 234 21.47 7.09 13.43
CA ILE A 234 21.72 5.67 13.68
C ILE A 234 21.87 4.89 12.37
N LYS A 235 22.74 3.88 12.37
CA LYS A 235 23.00 2.98 11.24
C LYS A 235 23.47 1.62 11.75
N GLY A 236 23.66 0.67 10.84
CA GLY A 236 24.10 -0.66 11.21
C GLY A 236 23.16 -1.31 12.23
N GLU A 237 23.74 -1.99 13.20
CA GLU A 237 23.01 -2.66 14.27
C GLU A 237 22.13 -1.71 15.10
N GLN A 238 22.52 -0.44 15.28
CA GLN A 238 21.71 0.53 16.02
C GLN A 238 20.36 0.82 15.35
N ALA A 239 20.30 0.81 14.02
CA ALA A 239 19.03 0.96 13.29
C ALA A 239 18.08 -0.20 13.62
N LEU A 240 18.60 -1.43 13.61
CA LEU A 240 17.83 -2.61 13.99
C LEU A 240 17.44 -2.60 15.47
N GLN A 241 18.37 -2.22 16.35
CA GLN A 241 18.09 -2.08 17.79
C GLN A 241 16.96 -1.08 18.05
N TRP A 242 16.92 0.05 17.35
CA TRP A 242 15.82 1.03 17.43
C TRP A 242 14.48 0.40 17.07
N LEU A 243 14.39 -0.23 15.89
CA LEU A 243 13.15 -0.83 15.39
C LEU A 243 12.64 -2.01 16.25
N ARG A 244 13.54 -2.65 17.01
CA ARG A 244 13.24 -3.75 17.92
C ARG A 244 13.03 -3.31 19.37
N THR A 245 13.33 -2.04 19.71
CA THR A 245 13.16 -1.54 21.07
C THR A 245 11.69 -1.50 21.45
N ARG A 246 11.36 -2.19 22.52
CA ARG A 246 10.04 -2.25 23.13
C ARG A 246 10.10 -1.61 24.53
N TYR A 247 10.76 -2.25 25.47
CA TYR A 247 10.75 -1.86 26.89
C TYR A 247 11.41 -0.50 27.18
N GLY A 248 12.33 -0.05 26.34
CA GLY A 248 13.02 1.23 26.53
C GLY A 248 12.22 2.46 26.17
N PHE A 249 11.06 2.32 25.51
CA PHE A 249 10.22 3.43 25.06
C PHE A 249 8.86 3.44 25.74
N GLU A 250 8.34 4.64 26.05
CA GLU A 250 7.00 4.89 26.59
C GLU A 250 6.67 3.93 27.75
N ASP A 251 5.59 3.19 27.64
CA ASP A 251 5.13 2.18 28.60
C ASP A 251 5.70 0.78 28.35
N GLY A 252 6.57 0.61 27.35
CA GLY A 252 7.12 -0.68 26.96
C GLY A 252 6.18 -1.57 26.13
N SER A 253 5.07 -1.03 25.66
CA SER A 253 4.08 -1.74 24.84
C SER A 253 4.53 -1.95 23.39
N ASP A 254 3.78 -2.77 22.67
CA ASP A 254 3.94 -2.93 21.21
C ASP A 254 3.55 -1.66 20.46
N LEU A 255 2.64 -0.85 21.00
CA LEU A 255 2.26 0.45 20.46
C LEU A 255 3.40 1.45 20.51
N ALA A 256 4.16 1.48 21.60
CA ALA A 256 5.38 2.30 21.72
C ALA A 256 6.40 1.92 20.64
N ARG A 257 6.56 0.62 20.36
CA ARG A 257 7.41 0.14 19.26
C ARG A 257 6.89 0.58 17.90
N ALA A 258 5.60 0.47 17.63
CA ALA A 258 5.00 0.93 16.37
C ALA A 258 5.24 2.44 16.15
N LYS A 259 5.09 3.26 17.20
CA LYS A 259 5.42 4.70 17.17
C LYS A 259 6.89 4.95 16.81
N ALA A 260 7.82 4.22 17.43
CA ALA A 260 9.25 4.31 17.12
C ALA A 260 9.55 3.93 15.66
N GLN A 261 8.87 2.90 15.13
CA GLN A 261 8.97 2.50 13.73
C GLN A 261 8.44 3.58 12.78
N HIS A 262 7.31 4.23 13.09
CA HIS A 262 6.79 5.36 12.31
C HIS A 262 7.79 6.53 12.27
N MET A 263 8.34 6.91 13.41
CA MET A 263 9.34 7.98 13.48
C MET A 263 10.60 7.65 12.68
N TYR A 264 11.05 6.40 12.74
CA TYR A 264 12.19 5.92 11.94
C TYR A 264 11.89 5.99 10.44
N MET A 265 10.75 5.45 10.00
CA MET A 265 10.35 5.46 8.59
C MET A 265 10.21 6.89 8.06
N ASN A 266 9.59 7.78 8.83
CA ASN A 266 9.45 9.18 8.48
C ASN A 266 10.83 9.86 8.29
N SER A 267 11.74 9.62 9.24
CA SER A 267 13.09 10.15 9.19
C SER A 267 13.89 9.56 8.01
N MET A 268 13.75 8.27 7.74
CA MET A 268 14.39 7.60 6.60
C MET A 268 13.89 8.17 5.27
N VAL A 269 12.60 8.41 5.11
CA VAL A 269 12.03 9.03 3.89
C VAL A 269 12.59 10.44 3.69
N ARG A 270 12.70 11.25 4.75
CA ARG A 270 13.31 12.59 4.69
C ARG A 270 14.77 12.52 4.24
N GLU A 271 15.57 11.62 4.86
CA GLU A 271 16.96 11.42 4.47
C GLU A 271 17.13 10.95 3.04
N LEU A 272 16.28 10.03 2.58
CA LEU A 272 16.26 9.59 1.18
C LEU A 272 15.98 10.76 0.23
N ARG A 273 14.96 11.60 0.54
CA ARG A 273 14.64 12.78 -0.27
C ARG A 273 15.79 13.79 -0.30
N ALA A 274 16.44 14.04 0.84
CA ALA A 274 17.55 14.96 0.95
C ALA A 274 18.82 14.47 0.23
N ASN A 275 19.11 13.16 0.31
CA ASN A 275 20.30 12.55 -0.23
C ASN A 275 20.18 12.03 -1.68
N ALA A 276 18.96 11.91 -2.22
CA ALA A 276 18.68 11.49 -3.59
C ALA A 276 19.10 12.54 -4.66
N THR A 277 19.92 13.53 -4.29
CA THR A 277 20.46 14.50 -5.25
C THR A 277 21.55 13.86 -6.09
N LEU A 278 21.50 14.09 -7.42
CA LEU A 278 22.44 13.57 -8.43
C LEU A 278 23.92 14.00 -8.22
N SER A 279 24.25 14.67 -7.13
CA SER A 279 25.56 15.24 -6.84
C SER A 279 26.66 14.21 -6.54
N SER A 280 26.32 12.94 -6.30
CA SER A 280 27.30 11.90 -5.97
C SER A 280 26.94 10.55 -6.61
N PRO A 281 27.41 10.28 -7.86
CA PRO A 281 27.12 9.04 -8.58
C PRO A 281 27.45 7.75 -7.80
N ASN A 282 28.51 7.77 -7.01
CA ASN A 282 28.90 6.62 -6.19
C ASN A 282 27.94 6.33 -5.04
N LYS A 283 27.39 7.39 -4.39
CA LYS A 283 26.37 7.22 -3.34
C LYS A 283 25.07 6.69 -3.94
N LEU A 284 24.65 7.25 -5.09
CA LEU A 284 23.45 6.81 -5.79
C LEU A 284 23.57 5.36 -6.26
N ARG A 285 24.74 4.96 -6.78
CA ARG A 285 25.01 3.56 -7.14
C ARG A 285 24.91 2.64 -5.92
N LYS A 286 25.58 2.98 -4.81
CA LYS A 286 25.54 2.18 -3.58
C LYS A 286 24.12 2.07 -3.05
N LEU A 287 23.35 3.16 -3.05
CA LEU A 287 21.94 3.15 -2.65
C LEU A 287 21.10 2.22 -3.53
N ALA A 288 21.28 2.28 -4.87
CA ALA A 288 20.55 1.42 -5.78
C ALA A 288 20.89 -0.07 -5.57
N GLU A 289 22.15 -0.41 -5.40
CA GLU A 289 22.59 -1.79 -5.14
C GLU A 289 22.05 -2.32 -3.80
N GLN A 290 22.13 -1.52 -2.73
CA GLN A 290 21.62 -1.93 -1.42
C GLN A 290 20.09 -2.00 -1.41
N ALA A 291 19.40 -1.03 -1.99
CA ALA A 291 17.95 -1.04 -2.04
C ALA A 291 17.39 -2.23 -2.85
N THR A 292 18.00 -2.53 -4.01
CA THR A 292 17.54 -3.66 -4.84
C THR A 292 17.84 -5.02 -4.22
N GLY A 293 18.92 -5.16 -3.45
CA GLY A 293 19.27 -6.42 -2.75
C GLY A 293 18.63 -6.57 -1.37
N ALA A 294 17.91 -5.53 -0.88
CA ALA A 294 17.31 -5.52 0.45
C ALA A 294 15.82 -5.84 0.45
N ILE A 295 15.19 -5.93 -0.71
CA ILE A 295 13.72 -6.04 -0.83
C ILE A 295 13.32 -7.28 -1.60
N THR A 296 12.25 -7.93 -1.10
CA THR A 296 11.44 -8.90 -1.84
C THR A 296 10.12 -8.23 -2.20
N VAL A 297 9.68 -8.32 -3.45
CA VAL A 297 8.46 -7.66 -3.94
C VAL A 297 7.63 -8.61 -4.79
N ASP A 298 6.36 -8.27 -5.01
CA ASP A 298 5.57 -8.96 -6.02
C ASP A 298 6.06 -8.65 -7.45
N SER A 299 5.65 -9.47 -8.41
CA SER A 299 6.02 -9.32 -9.83
C SER A 299 5.58 -7.98 -10.43
N GLY A 300 4.58 -7.32 -9.83
CA GLY A 300 4.12 -5.97 -10.20
C GLY A 300 5.19 -4.90 -9.96
N LEU A 301 6.05 -5.06 -8.94
CA LEU A 301 7.16 -4.16 -8.60
C LEU A 301 8.55 -4.73 -8.95
N GLY A 302 8.65 -5.91 -9.53
CA GLY A 302 9.86 -6.70 -9.72
C GLY A 302 10.93 -6.14 -10.68
N THR A 303 10.95 -4.84 -10.97
CA THR A 303 12.03 -4.21 -11.77
C THR A 303 12.42 -2.84 -11.23
N VAL A 304 13.70 -2.47 -11.42
CA VAL A 304 14.21 -1.13 -11.07
C VAL A 304 13.36 -0.01 -11.68
N LYS A 305 12.88 -0.21 -12.92
CA LYS A 305 12.02 0.77 -13.58
C LYS A 305 10.71 0.97 -12.81
N LYS A 306 10.03 -0.10 -12.42
CA LYS A 306 8.76 -0.05 -11.67
C LYS A 306 8.94 0.57 -10.29
N LEU A 307 10.03 0.24 -9.58
CA LEU A 307 10.38 0.86 -8.30
C LEU A 307 10.69 2.35 -8.46
N TYR A 308 11.35 2.75 -9.54
CA TYR A 308 11.60 4.16 -9.85
C TYR A 308 10.30 4.90 -10.16
N ASP A 309 9.42 4.31 -10.97
CA ASP A 309 8.10 4.88 -11.29
C ASP A 309 7.28 5.07 -10.01
N LEU A 310 7.24 4.06 -9.12
CA LEU A 310 6.61 4.15 -7.79
C LEU A 310 7.22 5.30 -6.97
N SER A 311 8.54 5.40 -6.91
CA SER A 311 9.19 6.47 -6.15
C SER A 311 8.83 7.86 -6.66
N ASN A 312 8.63 8.02 -7.98
CA ASN A 312 8.18 9.28 -8.57
C ASN A 312 6.73 9.61 -8.19
N GLU A 313 5.84 8.61 -8.09
CA GLU A 313 4.47 8.83 -7.60
C GLU A 313 4.49 9.29 -6.13
N LEU A 314 5.24 8.61 -5.27
CA LEU A 314 5.37 8.95 -3.85
C LEU A 314 6.00 10.34 -3.61
N ARG A 315 6.89 10.78 -4.49
CA ARG A 315 7.54 12.10 -4.38
C ARG A 315 6.60 13.27 -4.65
N LYS A 316 5.45 13.05 -5.29
CA LYS A 316 4.44 14.10 -5.54
C LYS A 316 3.76 14.56 -4.25
N VAL A 317 3.72 13.68 -3.24
CA VAL A 317 3.07 13.99 -1.96
C VAL A 317 3.97 14.87 -1.09
N GLU A 318 3.45 16.01 -0.66
CA GLU A 318 4.15 16.89 0.28
C GLU A 318 4.24 16.22 1.67
N PRO A 319 5.34 16.44 2.43
CA PRO A 319 5.51 15.83 3.76
C PRO A 319 4.37 16.13 4.73
N GLU A 320 3.78 17.30 4.67
CA GLU A 320 2.65 17.75 5.49
C GLU A 320 1.34 17.01 5.19
N ARG A 321 1.31 16.29 4.06
CA ARG A 321 0.19 15.46 3.59
C ARG A 321 0.42 13.97 3.84
N ILE A 322 1.51 13.62 4.52
CA ILE A 322 1.79 12.24 4.95
C ILE A 322 1.26 12.07 6.37
N THR A 323 0.43 11.06 6.59
CA THR A 323 -0.10 10.72 7.90
C THR A 323 0.26 9.28 8.23
N MET A 324 0.91 9.07 9.37
CA MET A 324 1.23 7.74 9.88
C MET A 324 0.41 7.46 11.14
N THR A 325 -0.19 6.29 11.22
CA THR A 325 -1.07 5.92 12.33
C THR A 325 -1.00 4.43 12.63
N THR A 326 -1.36 4.07 13.84
CA THR A 326 -1.56 2.66 14.23
C THR A 326 -3.05 2.35 14.25
N MET A 327 -3.42 1.19 13.76
CA MET A 327 -4.78 0.67 13.84
C MET A 327 -5.32 0.76 15.28
N PRO A 328 -6.43 1.47 15.53
CA PRO A 328 -7.05 1.51 16.84
C PRO A 328 -7.39 0.11 17.36
N ASN A 329 -6.96 -0.18 18.58
CA ASN A 329 -7.05 -1.52 19.12
C ASN A 329 -7.38 -1.51 20.62
N ARG A 330 -7.75 -2.68 21.15
CA ARG A 330 -7.94 -2.92 22.59
C ARG A 330 -7.20 -4.17 23.01
N TYR A 331 -6.72 -4.20 24.23
CA TYR A 331 -6.09 -5.38 24.79
C TYR A 331 -7.09 -6.49 25.11
N VAL A 332 -6.73 -7.72 24.72
CA VAL A 332 -7.41 -8.96 25.08
C VAL A 332 -6.37 -9.92 25.63
N GLY A 333 -6.17 -9.89 26.94
CA GLY A 333 -5.03 -10.54 27.60
C GLY A 333 -3.70 -9.89 27.17
N ALA A 334 -2.78 -10.69 26.66
CA ALA A 334 -1.47 -10.22 26.14
C ALA A 334 -1.51 -9.89 24.63
N ARG A 335 -2.69 -9.85 24.01
CA ARG A 335 -2.90 -9.62 22.58
C ARG A 335 -3.81 -8.41 22.37
N VAL A 336 -4.00 -8.02 21.11
CA VAL A 336 -4.88 -6.91 20.76
C VAL A 336 -5.93 -7.34 19.74
N GLU A 337 -7.09 -6.67 19.76
CA GLU A 337 -8.15 -6.80 18.76
C GLU A 337 -8.49 -5.42 18.20
N PRO A 338 -8.91 -5.31 16.92
CA PRO A 338 -9.41 -4.06 16.34
C PRO A 338 -10.65 -3.56 17.10
N THR A 339 -10.82 -2.25 17.18
CA THR A 339 -12.01 -1.59 17.72
C THR A 339 -12.92 -1.09 16.60
N GLU A 340 -14.08 -0.51 16.95
CA GLU A 340 -14.96 0.18 15.99
C GLU A 340 -14.25 1.35 15.32
N ASP A 341 -13.35 2.04 16.03
CA ASP A 341 -12.49 3.08 15.47
C ASP A 341 -11.53 2.53 14.40
N ALA A 342 -11.10 1.26 14.50
CA ALA A 342 -10.31 0.62 13.45
C ALA A 342 -11.13 0.43 12.17
N GLU A 343 -12.39 -0.01 12.28
CA GLU A 343 -13.28 -0.13 11.12
C GLU A 343 -13.53 1.24 10.46
N LYS A 344 -13.72 2.28 11.28
CA LYS A 344 -13.82 3.65 10.78
C LYS A 344 -12.54 4.06 10.02
N LEU A 345 -11.36 3.76 10.56
CA LEU A 345 -10.07 4.03 9.90
C LEU A 345 -9.96 3.28 8.58
N PHE A 346 -10.31 1.99 8.54
CA PHE A 346 -10.28 1.19 7.32
C PHE A 346 -11.26 1.72 6.28
N ARG A 347 -12.44 2.16 6.69
CA ARG A 347 -13.40 2.81 5.79
C ARG A 347 -12.81 4.07 5.15
N LEU A 348 -12.16 4.95 5.92
CA LEU A 348 -11.52 6.16 5.37
C LEU A 348 -10.50 5.80 4.28
N VAL A 349 -9.70 4.76 4.51
CA VAL A 349 -8.72 4.27 3.51
C VAL A 349 -9.43 3.67 2.28
N ARG A 350 -10.44 2.81 2.47
CA ARG A 350 -11.21 2.23 1.35
C ARG A 350 -11.88 3.29 0.48
N GLU A 351 -12.31 4.37 1.09
CA GLU A 351 -13.01 5.47 0.44
C GLU A 351 -12.07 6.58 -0.06
N ASP A 352 -10.76 6.36 0.01
CA ASP A 352 -9.72 7.31 -0.42
C ASP A 352 -9.84 8.68 0.29
N ILE A 353 -10.22 8.67 1.57
CA ILE A 353 -10.34 9.87 2.40
C ILE A 353 -9.04 10.09 3.17
N ALA A 354 -8.45 11.28 3.00
CA ALA A 354 -7.19 11.64 3.63
C ALA A 354 -7.27 11.60 5.16
N LEU A 355 -6.34 10.89 5.80
CA LEU A 355 -6.29 10.78 7.26
C LEU A 355 -5.80 12.06 7.97
N ASP A 356 -5.30 13.05 7.24
CA ASP A 356 -4.95 14.38 7.78
C ASP A 356 -6.17 15.32 7.94
N GLY A 357 -7.36 14.86 7.54
CA GLY A 357 -8.62 15.58 7.64
C GLY A 357 -8.81 16.75 6.67
N LYS A 358 -7.87 16.97 5.73
CA LYS A 358 -7.90 18.16 4.86
C LYS A 358 -8.82 18.01 3.65
N ASP A 359 -9.09 16.80 3.17
CA ASP A 359 -9.83 16.55 1.91
C ASP A 359 -11.20 15.87 2.08
N ALA A 360 -11.68 15.67 3.31
CA ALA A 360 -12.95 15.01 3.59
C ALA A 360 -14.14 15.60 2.80
N LYS A 361 -14.15 16.93 2.61
CA LYS A 361 -15.20 17.62 1.84
C LYS A 361 -15.07 17.43 0.31
N LYS A 362 -13.85 17.27 -0.20
CA LYS A 362 -13.57 17.11 -1.64
C LYS A 362 -13.98 15.71 -2.12
N ALA A 363 -13.66 14.67 -1.34
CA ALA A 363 -14.04 13.29 -1.65
C ALA A 363 -15.57 13.10 -1.72
N ILE A 364 -16.34 13.78 -0.86
CA ILE A 364 -17.81 13.76 -0.89
C ILE A 364 -18.35 14.43 -2.17
N ALA A 365 -17.75 15.55 -2.61
CA ALA A 365 -18.17 16.26 -3.80
C ALA A 365 -17.88 15.45 -5.10
N GLU A 366 -16.72 14.82 -5.20
CA GLU A 366 -16.33 14.00 -6.37
C GLU A 366 -17.19 12.72 -6.49
N LYS A 367 -17.58 12.09 -5.36
CA LYS A 367 -18.50 10.94 -5.36
C LYS A 367 -19.93 11.32 -5.77
N ALA A 368 -20.32 12.59 -5.61
CA ALA A 368 -21.65 13.06 -6.02
C ALA A 368 -21.77 13.34 -7.53
N GLU A 369 -20.65 13.48 -8.25
CA GLU A 369 -20.62 13.84 -9.68
C GLU A 369 -20.46 12.66 -10.63
N ALA A 370 -20.15 11.45 -10.18
CA ALA A 370 -20.01 10.28 -11.05
C ALA A 370 -21.38 9.79 -11.51
N ALA A 371 -21.94 10.45 -12.54
CA ALA A 371 -23.11 9.95 -13.26
C ALA A 371 -22.71 8.72 -14.10
N SER A 372 -23.59 7.71 -14.14
CA SER A 372 -23.42 6.57 -15.05
C SER A 372 -23.48 7.03 -16.51
N ASP A 373 -22.68 6.39 -17.38
CA ASP A 373 -22.79 6.54 -18.83
C ASP A 373 -24.08 5.87 -19.38
N ASP A 374 -24.74 5.03 -18.57
CA ASP A 374 -25.99 4.36 -18.88
C ASP A 374 -27.17 5.23 -18.40
N PRO A 375 -28.04 5.74 -19.31
CA PRO A 375 -29.20 6.53 -18.93
C PRO A 375 -30.22 5.65 -18.20
N ALA A 376 -30.78 6.15 -17.10
CA ALA A 376 -31.87 5.45 -16.42
C ALA A 376 -33.10 5.30 -17.33
N ALA A 377 -33.78 4.16 -17.24
CA ALA A 377 -35.09 3.96 -17.84
C ALA A 377 -36.14 4.86 -17.16
N GLU A 378 -37.35 4.95 -17.78
CA GLU A 378 -38.47 5.63 -17.13
C GLU A 378 -38.84 4.90 -15.81
N LYS A 379 -39.27 5.66 -14.81
CA LYS A 379 -39.49 5.14 -13.45
C LYS A 379 -40.44 3.92 -13.40
N ASP A 380 -41.48 3.93 -14.18
CA ASP A 380 -42.48 2.85 -14.29
C ASP A 380 -41.94 1.60 -15.03
N GLU A 381 -40.80 1.71 -15.68
CA GLU A 381 -40.09 0.60 -16.33
C GLU A 381 -39.06 -0.06 -15.43
N ILE A 382 -38.57 0.64 -14.41
CA ILE A 382 -37.52 0.13 -13.51
C ILE A 382 -38.10 -0.90 -12.51
N GLY A 383 -37.68 -2.15 -12.63
CA GLY A 383 -38.02 -3.22 -11.68
C GLY A 383 -37.13 -3.16 -10.44
N ILE A 384 -37.72 -2.99 -9.25
CA ILE A 384 -36.98 -2.87 -8.01
C ILE A 384 -37.40 -3.95 -7.02
N LEU A 385 -36.44 -4.77 -6.56
CA LEU A 385 -36.66 -5.68 -5.45
C LEU A 385 -36.20 -5.01 -4.14
N VAL A 386 -37.10 -4.83 -3.18
CA VAL A 386 -36.77 -4.24 -1.88
C VAL A 386 -36.57 -5.34 -0.84
N GLN A 387 -35.41 -5.42 -0.25
CA GLN A 387 -35.03 -6.40 0.77
C GLN A 387 -34.91 -5.74 2.15
N ASN A 388 -35.25 -6.50 3.19
CA ASN A 388 -35.13 -6.05 4.57
C ASN A 388 -33.78 -6.51 5.16
N GLY A 389 -32.82 -5.61 5.19
CA GLY A 389 -31.46 -5.79 5.78
C GLY A 389 -31.33 -5.23 7.18
N THR A 390 -32.42 -4.81 7.83
CA THR A 390 -32.40 -4.08 9.12
C THR A 390 -32.05 -4.92 10.35
N ARG A 391 -31.77 -6.21 10.19
CA ARG A 391 -31.31 -7.09 11.28
C ARG A 391 -29.90 -6.69 11.71
N THR A 392 -29.64 -6.74 13.01
CA THR A 392 -28.30 -6.61 13.59
C THR A 392 -28.09 -7.74 14.62
N ASP A 393 -26.86 -7.87 15.14
CA ASP A 393 -26.58 -8.83 16.22
C ASP A 393 -27.39 -8.54 17.49
N ALA A 394 -27.73 -7.26 17.73
CA ALA A 394 -28.48 -6.81 18.91
C ALA A 394 -30.00 -6.73 18.70
N LEU A 395 -30.46 -6.58 17.44
CA LEU A 395 -31.87 -6.29 17.13
C LEU A 395 -32.39 -7.18 16.00
N ALA A 396 -33.61 -7.73 16.20
CA ALA A 396 -34.34 -8.41 15.14
C ALA A 396 -34.63 -7.44 13.97
N ALA A 397 -34.86 -7.97 12.76
CA ALA A 397 -35.27 -7.17 11.62
C ALA A 397 -36.55 -6.37 11.90
N ALA A 398 -36.61 -5.10 11.47
CA ALA A 398 -37.82 -4.28 11.58
C ALA A 398 -38.93 -4.89 10.73
N SER A 399 -40.04 -5.25 11.36
CA SER A 399 -41.15 -5.94 10.68
C SER A 399 -41.76 -5.05 9.59
N GLY A 400 -42.04 -5.63 8.41
CA GLY A 400 -42.70 -4.94 7.31
C GLY A 400 -41.87 -3.85 6.62
N ARG A 401 -40.59 -3.68 6.98
CA ARG A 401 -39.78 -2.57 6.49
C ARG A 401 -39.61 -2.54 4.96
N ALA A 402 -39.32 -3.69 4.34
CA ALA A 402 -39.22 -3.79 2.88
C ALA A 402 -40.55 -3.41 2.20
N SER A 403 -41.67 -3.84 2.74
CA SER A 403 -43.00 -3.52 2.17
C SER A 403 -43.35 -2.03 2.30
N THR A 404 -42.98 -1.38 3.42
CA THR A 404 -43.18 0.07 3.58
C THR A 404 -42.40 0.85 2.55
N VAL A 405 -41.10 0.51 2.35
CA VAL A 405 -40.25 1.21 1.40
C VAL A 405 -40.62 0.90 -0.07
N ALA A 406 -41.06 -0.35 -0.35
CA ALA A 406 -41.59 -0.67 -1.69
C ALA A 406 -42.84 0.13 -2.01
N GLY A 407 -43.77 0.27 -1.04
CA GLY A 407 -44.96 1.13 -1.21
C GLY A 407 -44.63 2.58 -1.47
N GLN A 408 -43.62 3.11 -0.78
CA GLN A 408 -43.14 4.47 -1.02
C GLN A 408 -42.55 4.65 -2.43
N LEU A 409 -41.77 3.69 -2.93
CA LEU A 409 -41.24 3.72 -4.30
C LEU A 409 -42.38 3.72 -5.32
N VAL A 410 -43.46 2.95 -5.11
CA VAL A 410 -44.64 2.97 -5.98
C VAL A 410 -45.32 4.35 -5.94
N GLU A 411 -45.46 5.00 -4.79
CA GLU A 411 -45.97 6.37 -4.67
C GLU A 411 -45.10 7.39 -5.41
N GLU A 412 -43.78 7.13 -5.56
CA GLU A 412 -42.84 7.95 -6.32
C GLU A 412 -42.82 7.65 -7.83
N GLY A 413 -43.63 6.69 -8.31
CA GLY A 413 -43.79 6.32 -9.72
C GLY A 413 -42.97 5.11 -10.16
N TYR A 414 -42.40 4.35 -9.24
CA TYR A 414 -41.73 3.07 -9.55
C TYR A 414 -42.72 1.90 -9.43
N ASP A 415 -43.64 1.79 -10.43
CA ASP A 415 -44.78 0.86 -10.39
C ASP A 415 -44.39 -0.62 -10.25
N LYS A 416 -43.14 -0.97 -10.63
CA LYS A 416 -42.61 -2.33 -10.58
C LYS A 416 -41.80 -2.62 -9.30
N ALA A 417 -41.86 -1.73 -8.28
CA ALA A 417 -41.20 -1.98 -6.99
C ALA A 417 -41.95 -3.03 -6.18
N VAL A 418 -41.25 -4.07 -5.76
CA VAL A 418 -41.82 -5.18 -4.97
C VAL A 418 -40.96 -5.47 -3.74
N SER A 419 -41.60 -5.87 -2.65
CA SER A 419 -40.90 -6.28 -1.41
C SER A 419 -40.55 -7.77 -1.44
N ASP A 420 -39.32 -8.10 -1.09
CA ASP A 420 -38.91 -9.47 -0.78
C ASP A 420 -39.53 -9.89 0.57
N ARG A 421 -40.23 -11.02 0.56
CA ARG A 421 -40.86 -11.60 1.77
C ARG A 421 -40.16 -12.86 2.24
N THR A 422 -39.10 -13.27 1.58
CA THR A 422 -38.48 -14.60 1.79
C THR A 422 -37.47 -14.63 2.93
N GLY A 423 -37.00 -13.48 3.40
CA GLY A 423 -36.01 -13.44 4.49
C GLY A 423 -35.71 -12.04 4.99
N SER A 424 -34.85 -11.97 5.99
CA SER A 424 -34.21 -10.74 6.45
C SER A 424 -32.71 -10.90 6.40
N LEU A 425 -32.05 -9.91 5.82
CA LEU A 425 -30.60 -9.81 5.75
C LEU A 425 -30.07 -9.00 6.95
N SER A 426 -28.79 -9.01 7.15
CA SER A 426 -28.09 -8.16 8.10
C SER A 426 -27.16 -7.24 7.31
N GLU A 427 -27.57 -5.97 7.16
CA GLU A 427 -26.79 -4.93 6.49
C GLU A 427 -26.73 -3.69 7.37
N ALA A 428 -25.53 -3.20 7.66
CA ALA A 428 -25.38 -2.02 8.51
C ALA A 428 -25.93 -0.75 7.84
N THR A 429 -25.76 -0.63 6.51
CA THR A 429 -26.13 0.54 5.71
C THR A 429 -27.07 0.16 4.57
N THR A 430 -27.96 1.08 4.21
CA THR A 430 -28.86 0.93 3.06
C THR A 430 -28.06 1.00 1.75
N LEU A 431 -28.27 0.03 0.86
CA LEU A 431 -27.55 -0.15 -0.40
C LEU A 431 -28.51 -0.33 -1.58
N VAL A 432 -28.13 0.16 -2.74
CA VAL A 432 -28.76 -0.18 -4.02
C VAL A 432 -27.78 -1.04 -4.82
N ARG A 433 -28.12 -2.30 -5.06
CA ARG A 433 -27.31 -3.27 -5.81
C ARG A 433 -27.82 -3.43 -7.22
N TYR A 434 -26.90 -3.62 -8.19
CA TYR A 434 -27.23 -3.88 -9.59
C TYR A 434 -26.25 -4.91 -10.20
N PRO A 435 -26.68 -5.80 -11.14
CA PRO A 435 -25.85 -6.92 -11.61
C PRO A 435 -24.90 -6.54 -12.75
N SER A 436 -25.28 -5.59 -13.61
CA SER A 436 -24.55 -5.25 -14.83
C SER A 436 -24.53 -3.75 -15.09
N ALA A 437 -23.61 -3.26 -15.90
CA ALA A 437 -23.48 -1.83 -16.22
C ALA A 437 -24.74 -1.21 -16.83
N GLU A 438 -25.54 -2.01 -17.54
CA GLU A 438 -26.80 -1.59 -18.18
C GLU A 438 -27.93 -1.24 -17.19
N LEU A 439 -27.75 -1.57 -15.90
CA LEU A 439 -28.71 -1.24 -14.83
C LEU A 439 -28.11 -0.27 -13.80
N GLU A 440 -26.95 0.28 -14.08
CA GLU A 440 -26.30 1.23 -13.18
C GLU A 440 -27.08 2.54 -13.12
N GLY A 441 -27.49 3.07 -14.27
CA GLY A 441 -28.31 4.27 -14.35
C GLY A 441 -29.64 4.14 -13.61
N ASP A 442 -30.29 2.99 -13.73
CA ASP A 442 -31.53 2.66 -13.01
C ASP A 442 -31.29 2.65 -11.48
N ALA A 443 -30.23 1.98 -11.04
CA ALA A 443 -29.86 1.92 -9.63
C ALA A 443 -29.54 3.31 -9.05
N GLN A 444 -28.86 4.16 -9.82
CA GLN A 444 -28.57 5.55 -9.46
C GLN A 444 -29.85 6.40 -9.37
N ALA A 445 -30.79 6.22 -10.29
CA ALA A 445 -32.08 6.91 -10.27
C ALA A 445 -32.89 6.56 -9.02
N VAL A 446 -32.93 5.28 -8.64
CA VAL A 446 -33.59 4.81 -7.40
C VAL A 446 -32.93 5.42 -6.16
N ALA A 447 -31.60 5.39 -6.09
CA ALA A 447 -30.85 5.99 -5.00
C ALA A 447 -31.12 7.49 -4.85
N LYS A 448 -31.12 8.22 -5.98
CA LYS A 448 -31.39 9.64 -6.03
C LYS A 448 -32.80 10.00 -5.57
N SER A 449 -33.81 9.24 -5.98
CA SER A 449 -35.21 9.45 -5.57
C SER A 449 -35.36 9.33 -4.05
N LEU A 450 -34.69 8.37 -3.43
CA LEU A 450 -34.79 8.12 -1.99
C LEU A 450 -33.79 8.95 -1.15
N GLY A 451 -32.93 9.75 -1.78
CA GLY A 451 -31.87 10.49 -1.08
C GLY A 451 -30.73 9.59 -0.56
N ILE A 452 -30.58 8.39 -1.13
CA ILE A 452 -29.48 7.46 -0.80
C ILE A 452 -28.19 7.95 -1.49
N PRO A 453 -27.06 8.03 -0.79
CA PRO A 453 -25.81 8.46 -1.39
C PRO A 453 -25.38 7.58 -2.57
N MET A 454 -24.81 8.16 -3.62
CA MET A 454 -24.29 7.41 -4.79
C MET A 454 -23.21 6.40 -4.38
N SER A 455 -22.47 6.67 -3.28
CA SER A 455 -21.52 5.71 -2.71
C SER A 455 -22.17 4.41 -2.19
N SER A 456 -23.50 4.40 -2.00
CA SER A 456 -24.29 3.22 -1.62
C SER A 456 -24.84 2.45 -2.82
N VAL A 457 -24.62 2.90 -4.05
CA VAL A 457 -24.93 2.18 -5.28
C VAL A 457 -23.77 1.23 -5.60
N LYS A 458 -24.02 -0.08 -5.66
CA LYS A 458 -22.98 -1.10 -5.74
C LYS A 458 -23.30 -2.15 -6.80
N LYS A 459 -22.34 -2.44 -7.68
CA LYS A 459 -22.42 -3.60 -8.56
C LYS A 459 -22.28 -4.88 -7.72
N SER A 460 -23.13 -5.87 -7.96
CA SER A 460 -23.11 -7.15 -7.23
C SER A 460 -23.61 -8.27 -8.13
N THR A 461 -22.91 -9.40 -8.15
CA THR A 461 -23.33 -10.62 -8.83
C THR A 461 -24.41 -11.41 -8.09
N ASP A 462 -24.73 -11.01 -6.85
CA ASP A 462 -25.69 -11.71 -5.98
C ASP A 462 -27.14 -11.29 -6.25
N VAL A 463 -27.34 -10.36 -7.19
CA VAL A 463 -28.68 -9.84 -7.57
C VAL A 463 -28.90 -10.02 -9.07
N SER A 464 -30.18 -10.20 -9.46
CA SER A 464 -30.57 -10.36 -10.87
C SER A 464 -31.16 -9.08 -11.48
N GLY A 465 -31.35 -8.03 -10.70
CA GLY A 465 -31.90 -6.74 -11.09
C GLY A 465 -31.62 -5.68 -10.04
N VAL A 466 -32.14 -4.48 -10.23
CA VAL A 466 -31.97 -3.41 -9.23
C VAL A 466 -32.59 -3.85 -7.91
N THR A 467 -31.78 -3.93 -6.88
CA THR A 467 -32.15 -4.43 -5.56
C THR A 467 -31.81 -3.39 -4.48
N LEU A 468 -32.83 -2.85 -3.85
CA LEU A 468 -32.67 -1.97 -2.69
C LEU A 468 -32.65 -2.81 -1.40
N VAL A 469 -31.52 -2.85 -0.72
CA VAL A 469 -31.40 -3.48 0.61
C VAL A 469 -31.51 -2.38 1.66
N VAL A 470 -32.60 -2.35 2.39
CA VAL A 470 -32.83 -1.38 3.49
C VAL A 470 -32.04 -1.83 4.71
N GLY A 471 -31.00 -1.10 5.08
CA GLY A 471 -30.08 -1.42 6.17
C GLY A 471 -30.57 -1.03 7.56
N ALA A 472 -29.73 -1.31 8.56
CA ALA A 472 -29.97 -0.96 9.96
C ALA A 472 -30.03 0.56 10.20
N ASP A 473 -29.43 1.34 9.31
CA ASP A 473 -29.44 2.81 9.30
C ASP A 473 -30.80 3.42 8.88
N TRP A 474 -31.75 2.60 8.35
CA TRP A 474 -33.08 3.07 7.95
C TRP A 474 -34.20 2.15 8.46
N ARG A 475 -34.24 1.92 9.78
CA ARG A 475 -35.22 1.03 10.41
C ARG A 475 -36.62 1.60 10.46
N GLU A 476 -36.77 2.93 10.42
CA GLU A 476 -38.04 3.64 10.62
C GLU A 476 -38.15 4.85 9.66
N GLY A 477 -39.40 5.35 9.53
CA GLY A 477 -39.68 6.54 8.73
C GLY A 477 -39.75 6.28 7.21
N THR A 478 -40.24 7.26 6.48
CA THR A 478 -40.42 7.22 5.00
C THR A 478 -39.28 7.89 4.25
N THR A 479 -38.50 8.75 4.89
CA THR A 479 -37.37 9.45 4.26
C THR A 479 -36.07 8.86 4.78
N TYR A 480 -35.22 8.42 3.87
CA TYR A 480 -33.85 8.04 4.21
C TYR A 480 -33.07 9.26 4.69
N LYS A 481 -32.45 9.11 5.81
CA LYS A 481 -31.50 10.09 6.32
C LYS A 481 -30.15 9.42 6.40
N ALA A 482 -29.29 9.73 5.42
CA ALA A 482 -27.92 9.22 5.47
C ALA A 482 -27.32 9.49 6.84
N PRO A 483 -26.77 8.47 7.51
CA PRO A 483 -25.98 8.71 8.71
C PRO A 483 -24.94 9.77 8.39
N LYS A 484 -24.77 10.77 9.26
CA LYS A 484 -23.66 11.71 9.10
C LYS A 484 -22.38 10.88 9.23
N GLN A 485 -21.77 10.57 8.10
CA GLN A 485 -20.48 9.91 8.10
C GLN A 485 -19.48 10.85 8.78
N ASP A 486 -18.87 10.35 9.83
CA ASP A 486 -17.79 11.05 10.50
C ASP A 486 -16.47 10.68 9.78
N ASP A 487 -16.05 11.57 8.87
CA ASP A 487 -14.83 11.42 8.08
C ASP A 487 -13.58 11.97 8.80
N THR A 488 -13.68 12.18 10.09
CA THR A 488 -12.50 12.55 10.90
C THR A 488 -11.72 11.30 11.30
N THR A 489 -10.40 11.39 11.23
CA THR A 489 -9.53 10.32 11.72
C THR A 489 -9.77 10.09 13.21
N PRO A 490 -9.98 8.84 13.65
CA PRO A 490 -10.15 8.55 15.06
C PRO A 490 -8.97 9.03 15.89
N LYS A 491 -9.24 9.68 17.01
CA LYS A 491 -8.18 10.15 17.92
C LYS A 491 -7.36 8.99 18.51
N THR A 492 -7.98 7.85 18.68
CA THR A 492 -7.36 6.60 19.15
C THR A 492 -6.34 6.02 18.16
N ALA A 493 -6.28 6.55 16.93
CA ALA A 493 -5.31 6.18 15.92
C ALA A 493 -3.94 6.85 16.11
N GLU A 494 -3.81 7.83 17.02
CA GLU A 494 -2.55 8.52 17.36
C GLU A 494 -1.76 8.98 16.11
N ALA A 495 -2.42 9.69 15.21
CA ALA A 495 -1.85 10.08 13.93
C ALA A 495 -0.63 11.01 14.08
N LEU A 496 0.47 10.66 13.41
CA LEU A 496 1.69 11.45 13.30
C LEU A 496 1.79 12.08 11.91
N ASN A 497 2.18 13.36 11.87
CA ASN A 497 2.41 14.05 10.60
C ASN A 497 3.82 13.78 10.06
N GLY A 498 3.95 13.54 8.77
CA GLY A 498 5.23 13.26 8.11
C GLY A 498 6.23 14.43 8.10
N ALA A 499 5.76 15.66 8.27
CA ALA A 499 6.61 16.84 8.38
C ALA A 499 7.15 17.06 9.80
N ASP A 500 6.63 16.37 10.83
CA ASP A 500 7.10 16.53 12.20
C ASP A 500 8.50 15.92 12.36
N ASP A 501 9.49 16.81 12.48
CA ASP A 501 10.90 16.45 12.73
C ASP A 501 11.33 16.75 14.18
N THR A 502 10.43 17.28 15.00
CA THR A 502 10.71 17.69 16.37
C THR A 502 10.33 16.63 17.40
N ALA A 503 9.51 15.65 16.99
CA ALA A 503 9.06 14.58 17.87
C ALA A 503 10.23 13.70 18.33
N CYS A 504 10.35 13.52 19.65
CA CYS A 504 11.29 12.57 20.24
C CYS A 504 10.52 11.41 20.90
N MET A 505 11.08 10.22 20.85
CA MET A 505 10.57 9.10 21.64
C MET A 505 10.76 9.38 23.13
N HIS A 506 9.70 9.20 23.90
CA HIS A 506 9.80 9.24 25.35
C HIS A 506 10.51 7.99 25.85
N VAL A 507 11.55 8.19 26.67
CA VAL A 507 12.32 7.09 27.24
C VAL A 507 11.67 6.61 28.53
N ASN A 508 11.40 5.30 28.61
CA ASN A 508 10.91 4.68 29.83
C ASN A 508 11.90 4.92 30.99
N PRO A 509 11.46 5.48 32.13
CA PRO A 509 12.35 5.79 33.25
C PRO A 509 13.18 4.62 33.76
N GLY A 510 12.68 3.38 33.64
CA GLY A 510 13.41 2.17 34.03
C GLY A 510 14.63 1.82 33.16
N PHE A 511 14.78 2.49 32.00
CA PHE A 511 15.82 2.23 31.02
C PHE A 511 16.72 3.46 30.76
N THR A 512 16.68 4.45 31.65
CA THR A 512 17.56 5.63 31.59
C THR A 512 18.95 5.32 32.17
N TRP A 513 19.95 6.03 31.68
CA TRP A 513 21.30 5.99 32.23
C TRP A 513 21.90 7.38 32.41
N SER A 514 22.80 7.53 33.35
CA SER A 514 23.50 8.79 33.68
C SER A 514 24.78 8.97 32.86
#